data_dae779f9c1d823cf61a84e89c7ec3c5a
#
_entry.id   dae779f9c1d823cf61a84e89c7ec3c5a
#
_cell.length_a   1.000
_cell.length_b   1.000
_cell.length_c   1.000
_cell.angle_alpha   90.00
_cell.angle_beta   90.00
_cell.angle_gamma   90.00
#
_symmetry.space_group_name_H-M   'P 1'
#
loop_
_entity.id
_entity.type
_entity.pdbx_description
1 polymer ?
#
loop_
_entity_poly.entity_id
_entity_poly.type
_entity_poly.pdbx_seq_one_letter_code
_entity_poly.pdbx_strand_id
1 'polypeptide(L)'
;MNLFFFNKKIVKKLTAFFGKIIFKEEQIPRTYGVLCVKLKGEFKMAKKVVLAGACRTAIGKMGGALSNTPAAELGSIVIKEALNRAGVKPEQVDEVLMGCVIQAAQGQNVARQASIKAGLPIEVPAVTLNVVCGSGLKCVNEAATMILAGQADIVVAGGMENMSMAPYAMTKARFGYRMNN
;
A
#
# COMPACT_ATOMS: atom_id res chain seq x y z
N MET A 1 -5.49 10.67 -0.88
CA MET A 1 -4.55 9.56 -1.10
C MET A 1 -5.09 8.68 -2.22
N ASN A 2 -4.28 8.31 -3.17
CA ASN A 2 -4.72 7.56 -4.35
C ASN A 2 -4.56 6.06 -4.13
N LEU A 3 -5.53 5.27 -4.56
CA LEU A 3 -5.46 3.82 -4.59
C LEU A 3 -5.22 3.35 -6.03
N PHE A 4 -4.31 2.39 -6.22
CA PHE A 4 -3.96 1.84 -7.52
C PHE A 4 -4.05 0.32 -7.47
N PHE A 5 -4.54 -0.28 -8.56
CA PHE A 5 -4.52 -1.72 -8.77
C PHE A 5 -3.50 -2.11 -9.83
N PHE A 6 -2.87 -3.24 -9.62
CA PHE A 6 -1.95 -3.84 -10.58
C PHE A 6 -2.56 -5.14 -11.11
N ASN A 7 -2.69 -5.26 -12.42
CA ASN A 7 -3.24 -6.45 -13.08
C ASN A 7 -2.39 -6.87 -14.29
N LYS A 8 -1.99 -8.14 -14.31
CA LYS A 8 -1.19 -8.77 -15.37
C LYS A 8 -1.94 -8.95 -16.69
N LYS A 9 -3.29 -9.01 -16.71
CA LYS A 9 -4.11 -9.41 -17.86
C LYS A 9 -4.64 -8.29 -18.77
N ILE A 10 -4.58 -7.02 -18.37
CA ILE A 10 -5.22 -5.91 -19.12
C ILE A 10 -4.33 -5.29 -20.23
N VAL A 11 -3.20 -5.90 -20.57
CA VAL A 11 -2.12 -5.31 -21.37
C VAL A 11 -2.35 -5.29 -22.89
N LYS A 12 -3.49 -5.67 -23.44
CA LYS A 12 -3.61 -5.72 -24.92
C LYS A 12 -3.89 -4.39 -25.65
N LYS A 13 -4.00 -3.22 -24.97
CA LYS A 13 -4.40 -1.95 -25.65
C LYS A 13 -3.54 -0.70 -25.42
N LEU A 14 -2.40 -0.76 -24.74
CA LEU A 14 -1.57 0.45 -24.46
C LEU A 14 -0.08 0.29 -24.82
N THR A 15 0.21 -0.27 -25.98
CA THR A 15 1.57 -0.33 -26.52
C THR A 15 1.86 0.83 -27.47
N ALA A 16 1.99 2.04 -26.96
CA ALA A 16 2.62 3.13 -27.71
C ALA A 16 2.88 4.34 -26.79
N PHE A 17 3.80 4.27 -25.84
CA PHE A 17 4.46 5.46 -25.26
C PHE A 17 5.28 5.01 -24.06
N PHE A 18 6.57 4.80 -24.22
CA PHE A 18 7.66 5.13 -23.30
C PHE A 18 8.96 4.47 -23.75
N GLY A 19 9.90 5.32 -24.09
CA GLY A 19 11.22 4.93 -24.59
C GLY A 19 12.11 4.25 -23.53
N LYS A 20 13.08 3.54 -24.03
CA LYS A 20 14.13 2.83 -23.29
C LYS A 20 14.84 3.72 -22.27
N ILE A 21 14.83 3.33 -21.02
CA ILE A 21 15.83 3.77 -20.04
C ILE A 21 16.80 2.60 -19.84
N ILE A 22 18.05 2.81 -20.25
CA ILE A 22 19.15 1.85 -20.08
C ILE A 22 19.94 2.34 -18.86
N PHE A 23 20.03 1.52 -17.80
CA PHE A 23 20.97 1.73 -16.71
C PHE A 23 22.28 0.99 -17.03
N LYS A 24 23.39 1.74 -17.06
CA LYS A 24 24.74 1.19 -17.10
C LYS A 24 25.18 0.76 -15.70
N GLU A 25 25.75 -0.43 -15.65
CA GLU A 25 26.34 -1.04 -14.46
C GLU A 25 27.67 -0.30 -14.12
N GLU A 26 27.68 0.53 -13.07
CA GLU A 26 28.92 1.07 -12.51
C GLU A 26 29.03 0.72 -11.02
N GLN A 27 30.25 0.37 -10.64
CA GLN A 27 30.72 -0.29 -9.42
C GLN A 27 30.23 0.37 -8.12
N ILE A 28 29.61 -0.43 -7.23
CA ILE A 28 29.30 -0.03 -5.86
C ILE A 28 30.42 -0.48 -4.93
N PRO A 29 31.01 0.42 -4.10
CA PRO A 29 32.06 0.05 -3.15
C PRO A 29 31.52 -0.88 -2.04
N ARG A 30 32.33 -1.89 -1.70
CA ARG A 30 32.07 -2.84 -0.61
C ARG A 30 32.28 -2.16 0.75
N THR A 31 31.24 -1.59 1.34
CA THR A 31 31.22 -1.31 2.79
C THR A 31 29.78 -1.05 3.20
N TYR A 32 29.19 -2.01 3.81
CA TYR A 32 27.96 -2.19 4.60
C TYR A 32 27.26 -3.47 4.15
N GLY A 33 27.09 -4.41 5.10
CA GLY A 33 26.58 -5.75 4.84
C GLY A 33 25.12 -5.78 4.40
N VAL A 34 24.88 -5.53 3.13
CA VAL A 34 23.62 -5.84 2.44
C VAL A 34 23.89 -7.08 1.60
N LEU A 35 23.22 -8.17 1.91
CA LEU A 35 23.25 -9.38 1.13
C LEU A 35 22.57 -9.11 -0.22
N CYS A 36 23.34 -8.77 -1.24
CA CYS A 36 22.86 -8.68 -2.60
C CYS A 36 22.83 -10.10 -3.20
N VAL A 37 21.66 -10.73 -3.25
CA VAL A 37 21.48 -12.03 -3.90
C VAL A 37 21.45 -11.80 -5.40
N LYS A 38 22.56 -12.09 -6.09
CA LYS A 38 22.63 -12.09 -7.55
C LYS A 38 21.98 -13.38 -8.07
N LEU A 39 20.74 -13.31 -8.50
CA LEU A 39 20.10 -14.42 -9.20
C LEU A 39 20.64 -14.49 -10.64
N LYS A 40 21.43 -15.52 -10.95
CA LYS A 40 21.72 -15.92 -12.33
C LYS A 40 20.49 -16.63 -12.90
N GLY A 41 19.78 -16.00 -13.82
CA GLY A 41 18.68 -16.60 -14.58
C GLY A 41 18.45 -15.81 -15.86
N GLU A 42 18.14 -16.51 -16.93
CA GLU A 42 17.82 -15.93 -18.23
C GLU A 42 16.73 -14.86 -18.11
N PHE A 43 16.97 -13.68 -18.68
CA PHE A 43 16.00 -12.58 -18.75
C PHE A 43 14.80 -13.00 -19.62
N LYS A 44 13.84 -13.65 -19.01
CA LYS A 44 12.51 -13.80 -19.58
C LYS A 44 11.89 -12.40 -19.66
N MET A 45 11.36 -12.00 -20.82
CA MET A 45 10.73 -10.70 -21.09
C MET A 45 10.06 -10.13 -19.83
N ALA A 46 10.44 -8.94 -19.43
CA ALA A 46 9.93 -8.30 -18.20
C ALA A 46 8.40 -8.30 -18.20
N LYS A 47 7.81 -8.86 -17.15
CA LYS A 47 6.35 -8.82 -16.96
C LYS A 47 5.91 -7.35 -16.93
N LYS A 48 4.90 -6.98 -17.70
CA LYS A 48 4.32 -5.63 -17.63
C LYS A 48 3.39 -5.56 -16.43
N VAL A 49 3.65 -4.62 -15.53
CA VAL A 49 2.76 -4.26 -14.43
C VAL A 49 1.91 -3.07 -14.86
N VAL A 50 0.61 -3.11 -14.58
CA VAL A 50 -0.34 -2.06 -14.93
C VAL A 50 -1.08 -1.56 -13.70
N LEU A 51 -1.42 -0.29 -13.69
CA LEU A 51 -2.25 0.35 -12.69
C LEU A 51 -3.70 0.39 -13.20
N ALA A 52 -4.65 -0.04 -12.38
CA ALA A 52 -6.06 -0.03 -12.72
C ALA A 52 -6.91 0.43 -11.52
N GLY A 53 -8.12 0.93 -11.76
CA GLY A 53 -9.09 1.26 -10.72
C GLY A 53 -8.70 2.43 -9.81
N ALA A 54 -7.80 3.32 -10.22
CA ALA A 54 -7.35 4.42 -9.38
C ALA A 54 -8.55 5.29 -8.90
N CYS A 55 -8.62 5.49 -7.59
CA CYS A 55 -9.66 6.31 -6.96
C CYS A 55 -9.18 6.92 -5.64
N ARG A 56 -9.95 7.86 -5.12
CA ARG A 56 -9.68 8.54 -3.86
C ARG A 56 -10.99 9.07 -3.27
N THR A 57 -11.10 9.10 -1.93
CA THR A 57 -12.12 9.88 -1.23
C THR A 57 -11.90 11.38 -1.43
N ALA A 58 -12.87 12.19 -1.05
CA ALA A 58 -12.64 13.62 -0.85
C ALA A 58 -11.48 13.83 0.16
N ILE A 59 -10.73 14.92 -0.01
CA ILE A 59 -9.73 15.35 0.98
C ILE A 59 -10.44 16.20 2.03
N GLY A 60 -10.49 15.70 3.26
CA GLY A 60 -10.95 16.46 4.41
C GLY A 60 -9.87 17.43 4.93
N LYS A 61 -10.29 18.48 5.62
CA LYS A 61 -9.42 19.31 6.45
C LYS A 61 -9.40 18.81 7.89
N MET A 62 -8.40 19.23 8.65
CA MET A 62 -8.33 18.96 10.09
C MET A 62 -9.62 19.45 10.80
N GLY A 63 -10.25 18.56 11.59
CA GLY A 63 -11.51 18.85 12.26
C GLY A 63 -12.73 19.03 11.34
N GLY A 64 -12.60 18.73 10.04
CA GLY A 64 -13.69 18.89 9.05
C GLY A 64 -14.65 17.70 8.98
N ALA A 65 -15.41 17.62 7.89
CA ALA A 65 -16.50 16.64 7.71
C ALA A 65 -16.08 15.17 7.88
N LEU A 66 -14.82 14.83 7.57
CA LEU A 66 -14.29 13.47 7.70
C LEU A 66 -13.55 13.25 9.04
N SER A 67 -13.57 14.21 9.96
CA SER A 67 -12.77 14.15 11.20
C SER A 67 -13.06 12.92 12.08
N ASN A 68 -14.29 12.43 12.07
CA ASN A 68 -14.73 11.29 12.86
C ASN A 68 -14.79 9.97 12.07
N THR A 69 -14.30 9.94 10.82
CA THR A 69 -14.30 8.74 9.98
C THR A 69 -12.98 8.01 10.14
N PRO A 70 -12.93 6.80 10.73
CA PRO A 70 -11.69 6.05 10.90
C PRO A 70 -10.92 5.84 9.59
N ALA A 71 -9.58 5.84 9.64
CA ALA A 71 -8.76 5.63 8.46
C ALA A 71 -9.07 4.28 7.76
N ALA A 72 -9.32 3.21 8.53
CA ALA A 72 -9.73 1.91 7.98
C ALA A 72 -11.06 1.98 7.22
N GLU A 73 -12.00 2.85 7.63
CA GLU A 73 -13.27 3.06 6.91
C GLU A 73 -13.02 3.76 5.58
N LEU A 74 -12.26 4.86 5.59
CA LEU A 74 -11.85 5.56 4.36
C LEU A 74 -11.11 4.61 3.40
N GLY A 75 -10.23 3.77 3.94
CA GLY A 75 -9.51 2.74 3.20
C GLY A 75 -10.46 1.71 2.57
N SER A 76 -11.45 1.24 3.32
CA SER A 76 -12.39 0.23 2.83
C SER A 76 -13.24 0.75 1.65
N ILE A 77 -13.67 1.98 1.72
CA ILE A 77 -14.45 2.64 0.66
C ILE A 77 -13.64 2.69 -0.65
N VAL A 78 -12.38 3.12 -0.58
CA VAL A 78 -11.57 3.23 -1.79
C VAL A 78 -11.12 1.86 -2.32
N ILE A 79 -10.86 0.87 -1.45
CA ILE A 79 -10.58 -0.51 -1.87
C ILE A 79 -11.78 -1.06 -2.67
N LYS A 80 -12.97 -0.96 -2.12
CA LYS A 80 -14.20 -1.43 -2.77
C LYS A 80 -14.43 -0.76 -4.12
N GLU A 81 -14.30 0.56 -4.17
CA GLU A 81 -14.47 1.33 -5.40
C GLU A 81 -13.39 1.00 -6.45
N ALA A 82 -12.16 0.82 -6.03
CA ALA A 82 -11.07 0.47 -6.93
C ALA A 82 -11.25 -0.93 -7.55
N LEU A 83 -11.69 -1.92 -6.77
CA LEU A 83 -12.08 -3.25 -7.27
C LEU A 83 -13.18 -3.13 -8.33
N ASN A 84 -14.22 -2.36 -8.02
CA ASN A 84 -15.34 -2.13 -8.93
C ASN A 84 -14.88 -1.52 -10.26
N ARG A 85 -14.09 -0.43 -10.22
CA ARG A 85 -13.55 0.22 -11.43
C ARG A 85 -12.62 -0.67 -12.24
N ALA A 86 -11.84 -1.50 -11.57
CA ALA A 86 -10.92 -2.42 -12.22
C ALA A 86 -11.64 -3.67 -12.80
N GLY A 87 -12.90 -3.91 -12.45
CA GLY A 87 -13.64 -5.13 -12.78
C GLY A 87 -13.01 -6.37 -12.14
N VAL A 88 -12.40 -6.21 -10.95
CA VAL A 88 -11.73 -7.27 -10.20
C VAL A 88 -12.65 -7.73 -9.07
N LYS A 89 -12.84 -9.04 -8.96
CA LYS A 89 -13.58 -9.63 -7.85
C LYS A 89 -12.71 -9.72 -6.59
N PRO A 90 -13.27 -9.55 -5.39
CA PRO A 90 -12.52 -9.64 -4.13
C PRO A 90 -11.66 -10.93 -4.01
N GLU A 91 -12.17 -12.05 -4.50
CA GLU A 91 -11.53 -13.37 -4.43
C GLU A 91 -10.31 -13.51 -5.38
N GLN A 92 -10.10 -12.55 -6.27
CA GLN A 92 -8.98 -12.53 -7.21
C GLN A 92 -7.78 -11.76 -6.67
N VAL A 93 -7.92 -11.10 -5.51
CA VAL A 93 -6.86 -10.31 -4.90
C VAL A 93 -5.93 -11.22 -4.12
N ASP A 94 -4.64 -11.14 -4.40
CA ASP A 94 -3.61 -11.94 -3.72
C ASP A 94 -3.14 -11.27 -2.43
N GLU A 95 -3.07 -9.92 -2.40
CA GLU A 95 -2.61 -9.18 -1.22
C GLU A 95 -3.10 -7.73 -1.20
N VAL A 96 -3.18 -7.14 -0.01
CA VAL A 96 -3.54 -5.74 0.23
C VAL A 96 -2.39 -5.01 0.93
N LEU A 97 -1.85 -3.97 0.31
CA LEU A 97 -0.82 -3.12 0.86
C LEU A 97 -1.36 -1.70 1.07
N MET A 98 -1.53 -1.29 2.33
CA MET A 98 -2.04 0.05 2.64
C MET A 98 -1.09 0.83 3.54
N GLY A 99 -0.72 2.02 3.10
CA GLY A 99 0.03 2.98 3.91
C GLY A 99 -0.85 3.61 4.98
N CYS A 100 -0.35 3.64 6.21
CA CYS A 100 -0.94 4.40 7.31
C CYS A 100 0.17 4.80 8.28
N VAL A 101 0.29 6.10 8.57
CA VAL A 101 1.38 6.63 9.40
C VAL A 101 1.01 6.59 10.87
N ILE A 102 -0.13 7.18 11.22
CA ILE A 102 -0.60 7.31 12.61
C ILE A 102 -1.52 6.12 12.90
N GLN A 103 -0.93 5.02 13.35
CA GLN A 103 -1.65 3.78 13.63
C GLN A 103 -2.09 3.65 15.11
N ALA A 104 -1.57 4.50 15.98
CA ALA A 104 -1.88 4.48 17.40
C ALA A 104 -3.40 4.65 17.63
N ALA A 105 -3.95 3.87 18.56
CA ALA A 105 -5.38 3.82 18.90
C ALA A 105 -6.34 3.41 17.76
N GLN A 106 -5.83 2.91 16.64
CA GLN A 106 -6.66 2.39 15.54
C GLN A 106 -6.86 0.86 15.58
N GLY A 107 -6.34 0.21 16.61
CA GLY A 107 -6.34 -1.26 16.70
C GLY A 107 -5.19 -1.89 15.93
N GLN A 108 -5.29 -3.19 15.69
CA GLN A 108 -4.23 -3.96 15.03
C GLN A 108 -4.41 -3.92 13.51
N ASN A 109 -3.30 -3.79 12.80
CA ASN A 109 -3.19 -3.87 11.34
C ASN A 109 -4.32 -3.13 10.59
N VAL A 110 -4.20 -1.82 10.47
CA VAL A 110 -5.25 -0.95 9.89
C VAL A 110 -5.57 -1.34 8.45
N ALA A 111 -4.58 -1.84 7.67
CA ALA A 111 -4.80 -2.36 6.33
C ALA A 111 -5.71 -3.59 6.34
N ARG A 112 -5.51 -4.49 7.32
CA ARG A 112 -6.37 -5.67 7.49
C ARG A 112 -7.81 -5.28 7.80
N GLN A 113 -8.02 -4.29 8.67
CA GLN A 113 -9.34 -3.79 8.98
C GLN A 113 -10.03 -3.22 7.72
N ALA A 114 -9.29 -2.44 6.92
CA ALA A 114 -9.81 -1.87 5.67
C ALA A 114 -10.16 -2.96 4.65
N SER A 115 -9.30 -3.98 4.50
CA SER A 115 -9.51 -5.13 3.61
C SER A 115 -10.80 -5.87 3.94
N ILE A 116 -10.99 -6.27 5.20
CA ILE A 116 -12.20 -6.99 5.65
C ILE A 116 -13.46 -6.13 5.49
N LYS A 117 -13.40 -4.85 5.87
CA LYS A 117 -14.52 -3.91 5.69
C LYS A 117 -14.87 -3.68 4.21
N ALA A 118 -13.91 -3.81 3.31
CA ALA A 118 -14.13 -3.73 1.86
C ALA A 118 -14.79 -4.99 1.28
N GLY A 119 -14.83 -6.09 2.04
CA GLY A 119 -15.44 -7.35 1.62
C GLY A 119 -14.47 -8.33 0.97
N LEU A 120 -13.15 -8.16 1.18
CA LEU A 120 -12.18 -9.16 0.73
C LEU A 120 -12.26 -10.42 1.63
N PRO A 121 -11.94 -11.61 1.08
CA PRO A 121 -11.85 -12.85 1.84
C PRO A 121 -10.84 -12.75 2.99
N ILE A 122 -11.07 -13.54 4.03
CA ILE A 122 -10.19 -13.58 5.21
C ILE A 122 -8.81 -14.20 4.90
N GLU A 123 -8.72 -14.95 3.83
CA GLU A 123 -7.49 -15.57 3.33
C GLU A 123 -6.54 -14.57 2.69
N VAL A 124 -7.05 -13.46 2.19
CA VAL A 124 -6.24 -12.41 1.55
C VAL A 124 -5.40 -11.69 2.61
N PRO A 125 -4.07 -11.80 2.59
CA PRO A 125 -3.22 -11.10 3.54
C PRO A 125 -3.27 -9.58 3.33
N ALA A 126 -3.01 -8.83 4.41
CA ALA A 126 -2.95 -7.39 4.35
C ALA A 126 -1.81 -6.83 5.19
N VAL A 127 -1.07 -5.88 4.66
CA VAL A 127 0.08 -5.25 5.31
C VAL A 127 -0.10 -3.75 5.40
N THR A 128 0.10 -3.21 6.60
CA THR A 128 0.16 -1.76 6.83
C THR A 128 1.60 -1.29 6.74
N LEU A 129 1.90 -0.40 5.79
CA LEU A 129 3.23 0.16 5.56
C LEU A 129 3.33 1.58 6.12
N ASN A 130 4.51 1.91 6.68
CA ASN A 130 4.80 3.25 7.16
C ASN A 130 6.22 3.68 6.76
N VAL A 131 6.30 4.59 5.82
CA VAL A 131 7.47 5.39 5.45
C VAL A 131 7.09 6.87 5.41
N VAL A 132 6.36 7.29 6.43
CA VAL A 132 5.82 8.66 6.59
C VAL A 132 4.94 9.04 5.38
N CYS A 133 5.05 10.26 4.84
CA CYS A 133 4.22 10.75 3.72
C CYS A 133 4.33 9.90 2.44
N GLY A 134 5.39 9.12 2.29
CA GLY A 134 5.63 8.23 1.15
C GLY A 134 4.92 6.87 1.22
N SER A 135 4.22 6.55 2.32
CA SER A 135 3.68 5.20 2.60
C SER A 135 2.78 4.67 1.48
N GLY A 136 1.86 5.48 0.97
CA GLY A 136 0.97 5.05 -0.10
C GLY A 136 1.71 4.74 -1.42
N LEU A 137 2.68 5.57 -1.80
CA LEU A 137 3.51 5.32 -2.99
C LEU A 137 4.43 4.11 -2.78
N LYS A 138 4.95 3.91 -1.56
CA LYS A 138 5.73 2.71 -1.22
C LYS A 138 4.90 1.45 -1.40
N CYS A 139 3.62 1.43 -1.01
CA CYS A 139 2.73 0.30 -1.27
C CYS A 139 2.60 -0.01 -2.78
N VAL A 140 2.50 1.02 -3.61
CA VAL A 140 2.45 0.87 -5.07
C VAL A 140 3.73 0.24 -5.60
N ASN A 141 4.89 0.70 -5.13
CA ASN A 141 6.18 0.16 -5.55
C ASN A 141 6.37 -1.31 -5.11
N GLU A 142 5.99 -1.64 -3.88
CA GLU A 142 6.05 -3.02 -3.36
C GLU A 142 5.12 -3.94 -4.16
N ALA A 143 3.88 -3.53 -4.41
CA ALA A 143 2.94 -4.29 -5.24
C ALA A 143 3.51 -4.58 -6.64
N ALA A 144 4.13 -3.59 -7.27
CA ALA A 144 4.80 -3.78 -8.56
C ALA A 144 5.95 -4.79 -8.45
N THR A 145 6.76 -4.71 -7.39
CA THR A 145 7.87 -5.62 -7.14
C THR A 145 7.37 -7.05 -6.92
N MET A 146 6.32 -7.26 -6.13
CA MET A 146 5.70 -8.58 -5.90
C MET A 146 5.21 -9.22 -7.19
N ILE A 147 4.54 -8.44 -8.06
CA ILE A 147 4.04 -8.93 -9.35
C ILE A 147 5.20 -9.27 -10.30
N LEU A 148 6.24 -8.43 -10.35
CA LEU A 148 7.44 -8.69 -11.15
C LEU A 148 8.19 -9.94 -10.67
N ALA A 149 8.26 -10.13 -9.35
CA ALA A 149 8.86 -11.32 -8.73
C ALA A 149 8.02 -12.59 -8.90
N GLY A 150 6.77 -12.47 -9.35
CA GLY A 150 5.84 -13.60 -9.52
C GLY A 150 5.20 -14.10 -8.24
N GLN A 151 5.24 -13.29 -7.16
CA GLN A 151 4.63 -13.61 -5.87
C GLN A 151 3.12 -13.35 -5.86
N ALA A 152 2.65 -12.45 -6.73
CA ALA A 152 1.24 -12.09 -6.86
C ALA A 152 0.91 -11.77 -8.32
N ASP A 153 -0.37 -11.84 -8.67
CA ASP A 153 -0.91 -11.39 -9.96
C ASP A 153 -1.77 -10.12 -9.80
N ILE A 154 -2.46 -9.97 -8.69
CA ILE A 154 -3.33 -8.82 -8.39
C ILE A 154 -3.11 -8.35 -6.93
N VAL A 155 -2.63 -7.14 -6.77
CA VAL A 155 -2.40 -6.53 -5.45
C VAL A 155 -3.17 -5.21 -5.34
N VAL A 156 -3.86 -5.03 -4.24
CA VAL A 156 -4.45 -3.75 -3.86
C VAL A 156 -3.38 -2.91 -3.17
N ALA A 157 -3.07 -1.74 -3.70
CA ALA A 157 -2.03 -0.88 -3.15
C ALA A 157 -2.52 0.57 -3.01
N GLY A 158 -2.28 1.16 -1.86
CA GLY A 158 -2.68 2.54 -1.61
C GLY A 158 -2.32 3.02 -0.22
N GLY A 159 -3.18 3.84 0.34
CA GLY A 159 -2.98 4.30 1.70
C GLY A 159 -4.23 5.02 2.22
N MET A 160 -4.25 5.27 3.51
CA MET A 160 -5.35 5.87 4.26
C MET A 160 -4.81 6.60 5.47
N GLU A 161 -5.42 7.71 5.84
CA GLU A 161 -5.01 8.49 7.01
C GLU A 161 -6.16 9.36 7.51
N ASN A 162 -6.31 9.47 8.82
CA ASN A 162 -7.13 10.50 9.44
C ASN A 162 -6.38 11.16 10.60
N MET A 163 -5.74 12.28 10.34
CA MET A 163 -4.95 13.00 11.33
C MET A 163 -5.82 13.67 12.41
N SER A 164 -7.11 13.91 12.14
CA SER A 164 -8.04 14.45 13.15
C SER A 164 -8.30 13.46 14.30
N MET A 165 -8.11 12.16 14.05
CA MET A 165 -8.28 11.10 15.06
C MET A 165 -6.95 10.69 15.72
N ALA A 166 -5.85 11.39 15.45
CA ALA A 166 -4.58 11.09 16.09
C ALA A 166 -4.69 11.22 17.62
N PRO A 167 -4.28 10.21 18.39
CA PRO A 167 -4.39 10.26 19.85
C PRO A 167 -3.30 11.12 20.47
N TYR A 168 -3.57 11.65 21.65
CA TYR A 168 -2.53 12.12 22.55
C TYR A 168 -1.90 10.94 23.29
N ALA A 169 -0.58 10.90 23.40
CA ALA A 169 0.13 9.83 24.08
C ALA A 169 0.61 10.25 25.47
N MET A 170 0.32 9.42 26.45
CA MET A 170 0.83 9.56 27.82
C MET A 170 1.88 8.48 28.06
N THR A 171 3.13 8.73 27.70
CA THR A 171 4.21 7.73 27.62
C THR A 171 4.57 7.09 28.96
N LYS A 172 4.35 7.79 30.07
CA LYS A 172 4.66 7.32 31.42
C LYS A 172 3.45 6.76 32.17
N ALA A 173 2.23 6.83 31.62
CA ALA A 173 0.99 6.49 32.33
C ALA A 173 0.90 5.02 32.72
N ARG A 174 1.52 4.07 31.99
CA ARG A 174 1.42 2.63 32.25
C ARG A 174 1.80 2.22 33.66
N PHE A 175 2.82 2.86 34.22
CA PHE A 175 3.31 2.58 35.56
C PHE A 175 2.99 3.72 36.55
N GLY A 176 2.07 4.60 36.18
CA GLY A 176 1.67 5.79 36.97
C GLY A 176 2.65 6.96 36.83
N TYR A 177 2.11 8.17 36.86
CA TYR A 177 2.94 9.36 36.96
C TYR A 177 3.36 9.54 38.43
N ARG A 178 4.67 9.66 38.65
CA ARG A 178 5.23 10.00 39.97
C ARG A 178 5.58 11.50 40.03
N MET A 179 5.66 12.06 41.23
CA MET A 179 6.13 13.44 41.44
C MET A 179 7.50 13.61 40.76
N ASN A 180 7.69 14.69 40.00
CA ASN A 180 8.90 15.03 39.22
C ASN A 180 9.11 14.23 37.89
N ASN A 181 8.05 13.69 37.35
CA ASN A 181 8.11 13.03 36.03
C ASN A 181 7.24 13.73 34.99
#